data_31e9f40679e2fc9c9b63faabadb8b28d
#
_entry.id   31e9f40679e2fc9c9b63faabadb8b28d
#
_cell.length_a   1.000
_cell.length_b   1.000
_cell.length_c   1.000
_cell.angle_alpha   90.00
_cell.angle_beta   90.00
_cell.angle_gamma   90.00
#
_symmetry.space_group_name_H-M   'P 1'
#
loop_
_entity.id
_entity.type
_entity.pdbx_description
1 polymer ?
#
loop_
_entity_poly.entity_id
_entity_poly.type
_entity_poly.pdbx_seq_one_letter_code
_entity_poly.pdbx_strand_id
1 'polypeptide(L)'
;MQTDTIEAIGIDQEGRLWVKPATTSFPYIYREAMEVHWDVERHCLYSPTPREWSYVAWFKQIICGAHYQGVDLKIGQTTLWSGVAPDLRQAIEDSSGLSPCAEI
;
A
#
# COMPACT_ATOMS: atom_id res chain seq x y z
N MET A 1 11.10 -14.82 3.92
CA MET A 1 10.27 -13.59 3.69
C MET A 1 11.18 -12.45 3.27
N GLN A 2 10.83 -11.81 2.18
CA GLN A 2 11.60 -10.70 1.65
C GLN A 2 11.08 -9.39 2.23
N THR A 3 11.96 -8.42 2.45
CA THR A 3 11.56 -7.09 2.89
C THR A 3 11.91 -6.09 1.78
N ASP A 4 11.00 -5.17 1.49
CA ASP A 4 11.22 -4.12 0.53
C ASP A 4 10.72 -2.79 1.11
N THR A 5 11.38 -1.70 0.74
CA THR A 5 10.99 -0.37 1.18
C THR A 5 9.93 0.18 0.22
N ILE A 6 8.97 0.91 0.77
CA ILE A 6 8.01 1.64 -0.05
C ILE A 6 8.72 2.90 -0.56
N GLU A 7 8.83 3.03 -1.88
CA GLU A 7 9.45 4.19 -2.50
C GLU A 7 8.56 5.42 -2.41
N ALA A 8 7.25 5.24 -2.65
CA ALA A 8 6.31 6.36 -2.63
C ALA A 8 4.89 5.87 -2.32
N ILE A 9 4.12 6.75 -1.70
CA ILE A 9 2.70 6.54 -1.41
C ILE A 9 1.95 7.79 -1.88
N GLY A 10 0.81 7.61 -2.53
CA GLY A 10 0.06 8.76 -2.97
C GLY A 10 -1.41 8.47 -3.22
N ILE A 11 -2.13 9.54 -3.52
CA ILE A 11 -3.53 9.47 -3.93
C ILE A 11 -3.60 10.16 -5.29
N ASP A 12 -4.14 9.46 -6.30
CA ASP A 12 -4.19 10.00 -7.64
C ASP A 12 -5.40 10.93 -7.83
N GLN A 13 -5.56 11.44 -9.04
CA GLN A 13 -6.63 12.39 -9.35
C GLN A 13 -8.02 11.77 -9.23
N GLU A 14 -8.11 10.45 -9.31
CA GLU A 14 -9.38 9.74 -9.17
C GLU A 14 -9.64 9.30 -7.73
N GLY A 15 -8.77 9.68 -6.82
CA GLY A 15 -8.93 9.35 -5.40
C GLY A 15 -8.46 7.96 -5.03
N ARG A 16 -7.72 7.29 -5.90
CA ARG A 16 -7.23 5.95 -5.63
C ARG A 16 -5.91 6.03 -4.87
N LEU A 17 -5.80 5.22 -3.83
CA LEU A 17 -4.54 5.09 -3.08
C LEU A 17 -3.58 4.20 -3.87
N TRP A 18 -2.33 4.63 -3.99
CA TRP A 18 -1.31 3.81 -4.62
C TRP A 18 -0.07 3.72 -3.73
N VAL A 19 0.63 2.58 -3.84
CA VAL A 19 1.85 2.30 -3.09
C VAL A 19 2.88 1.76 -4.06
N LYS A 20 4.02 2.44 -4.15
CA LYS A 20 5.09 2.05 -5.07
C LYS A 20 6.22 1.36 -4.31
N PRO A 21 6.44 0.05 -4.55
CA PRO A 21 7.59 -0.64 -3.97
C PRO A 21 8.88 -0.17 -4.63
N ALA A 22 9.98 -0.22 -3.89
CA ALA A 22 11.27 0.21 -4.43
C ALA A 22 11.78 -0.75 -5.50
N THR A 23 11.67 -2.06 -5.27
CA THR A 23 12.26 -3.06 -6.17
C THR A 23 11.32 -4.19 -6.58
N THR A 24 10.31 -4.49 -5.77
CA THR A 24 9.47 -5.68 -5.96
C THR A 24 8.30 -5.41 -6.90
N SER A 25 7.91 -6.43 -7.67
CA SER A 25 6.72 -6.40 -8.52
C SER A 25 5.64 -7.33 -7.98
N PHE A 26 4.39 -6.98 -8.18
CA PHE A 26 3.26 -7.75 -7.65
C PHE A 26 2.19 -8.04 -8.71
N PRO A 27 2.56 -8.69 -9.83
CA PRO A 27 1.59 -8.91 -10.92
C PRO A 27 0.44 -9.83 -10.53
N TYR A 28 0.58 -10.58 -9.45
CA TYR A 28 -0.45 -11.52 -8.99
C TYR A 28 -1.12 -11.09 -7.69
N ILE A 29 -1.02 -9.79 -7.35
CA ILE A 29 -1.59 -9.29 -6.10
C ILE A 29 -3.10 -9.55 -6.00
N TYR A 30 -3.79 -9.62 -7.12
CA TYR A 30 -5.22 -9.86 -7.15
C TYR A 30 -5.61 -11.20 -6.50
N ARG A 31 -4.67 -12.11 -6.38
CA ARG A 31 -4.91 -13.42 -5.72
C ARG A 31 -4.96 -13.29 -4.21
N GLU A 32 -4.32 -12.28 -3.65
CA GLU A 32 -4.17 -12.14 -2.20
C GLU A 32 -5.04 -11.03 -1.62
N ALA A 33 -5.34 -10.01 -2.41
CA ALA A 33 -6.05 -8.83 -1.91
C ALA A 33 -7.12 -8.42 -2.91
N MET A 34 -8.38 -8.57 -2.51
CA MET A 34 -9.51 -8.21 -3.35
C MET A 34 -9.46 -6.73 -3.72
N GLU A 35 -9.67 -6.44 -4.99
CA GLU A 35 -9.71 -5.09 -5.55
C GLU A 35 -8.39 -4.32 -5.48
N VAL A 36 -7.30 -4.97 -5.08
CA VAL A 36 -5.97 -4.37 -5.19
C VAL A 36 -5.37 -4.82 -6.51
N HIS A 37 -4.81 -3.87 -7.25
CA HIS A 37 -4.30 -4.09 -8.60
C HIS A 37 -2.84 -3.69 -8.69
N TRP A 38 -2.16 -4.25 -9.68
CA TRP A 38 -0.78 -3.91 -10.01
C TRP A 38 -0.75 -3.14 -11.32
N ASP A 39 -0.17 -1.94 -11.28
CA ASP A 39 0.03 -1.12 -12.47
C ASP A 39 1.44 -1.36 -13.00
N VAL A 40 1.54 -2.07 -14.10
CA VAL A 40 2.81 -2.44 -14.71
C VAL A 40 3.60 -1.20 -15.16
N GLU A 41 2.91 -0.20 -15.70
CA GLU A 41 3.59 0.97 -16.24
C GLU A 41 4.12 1.88 -15.13
N ARG A 42 3.35 2.07 -14.07
CA ARG A 42 3.74 2.92 -12.96
C ARG A 42 4.53 2.18 -11.90
N HIS A 43 4.56 0.85 -11.98
CA HIS A 43 5.22 -0.01 -11.00
C HIS A 43 4.69 0.24 -9.60
N CYS A 44 3.37 0.18 -9.45
CA CYS A 44 2.73 0.42 -8.16
C CYS A 44 1.49 -0.44 -7.95
N LEU A 45 1.18 -0.68 -6.67
CA LEU A 45 -0.07 -1.27 -6.23
C LEU A 45 -1.08 -0.15 -6.05
N TYR A 46 -2.35 -0.39 -6.39
CA TYR A 46 -3.38 0.62 -6.16
C TYR A 46 -4.71 0.01 -5.77
N SER A 47 -5.49 0.79 -5.01
CA SER A 47 -6.82 0.42 -4.58
C SER A 47 -7.86 1.17 -5.42
N PRO A 48 -9.16 0.78 -5.36
CA PRO A 48 -10.20 1.63 -5.93
C PRO A 48 -10.39 2.90 -5.09
N THR A 49 -11.17 3.83 -5.60
CA THR A 49 -11.58 5.00 -4.83
C THR A 49 -12.35 4.52 -3.60
N PRO A 50 -11.97 4.94 -2.39
CA PRO A 50 -12.64 4.48 -1.18
C PRO A 50 -14.14 4.84 -1.15
N ARG A 51 -14.95 3.88 -0.72
CA ARG A 51 -16.38 4.09 -0.50
C ARG A 51 -16.76 3.71 0.93
N GLU A 52 -16.57 2.45 1.29
CA GLU A 52 -16.87 1.97 2.64
C GLU A 52 -15.63 1.93 3.52
N TRP A 53 -14.47 1.71 2.92
CA TRP A 53 -13.20 1.61 3.63
C TRP A 53 -12.46 2.94 3.56
N SER A 54 -11.77 3.27 4.66
CA SER A 54 -10.89 4.43 4.71
C SER A 54 -9.61 4.16 3.90
N TYR A 55 -8.84 5.22 3.64
CA TYR A 55 -7.53 5.06 3.03
C TYR A 55 -6.60 4.21 3.90
N VAL A 56 -6.70 4.34 5.22
CA VAL A 56 -5.88 3.53 6.14
C VAL A 56 -6.22 2.05 5.97
N ALA A 57 -7.51 1.73 5.87
CA ALA A 57 -7.95 0.34 5.67
C ALA A 57 -7.43 -0.20 4.33
N TRP A 58 -7.49 0.60 3.26
CA TRP A 58 -6.96 0.21 1.96
C TRP A 58 -5.44 0.02 2.00
N PHE A 59 -4.74 0.90 2.71
CA PHE A 59 -3.29 0.75 2.89
C PHE A 59 -2.98 -0.60 3.55
N LYS A 60 -3.70 -0.94 4.62
CA LYS A 60 -3.51 -2.22 5.30
C LYS A 60 -3.81 -3.40 4.37
N GLN A 61 -4.83 -3.30 3.54
CA GLN A 61 -5.17 -4.34 2.58
C GLN A 61 -4.04 -4.55 1.58
N ILE A 62 -3.46 -3.47 1.07
CA ILE A 62 -2.33 -3.53 0.15
C ILE A 62 -1.12 -4.20 0.81
N ILE A 63 -0.79 -3.77 2.03
CA ILE A 63 0.38 -4.30 2.74
C ILE A 63 0.17 -5.77 3.10
N CYS A 64 -1.04 -6.13 3.51
CA CYS A 64 -1.37 -7.52 3.83
C CYS A 64 -1.26 -8.41 2.60
N GLY A 65 -1.76 -7.93 1.46
CA GLY A 65 -1.63 -8.68 0.20
C GLY A 65 -0.18 -8.91 -0.19
N ALA A 66 0.66 -7.87 -0.07
CA ALA A 66 2.08 -8.00 -0.35
C ALA A 66 2.74 -9.02 0.59
N HIS A 67 2.35 -9.01 1.86
CA HIS A 67 2.84 -9.97 2.83
C HIS A 67 2.54 -11.40 2.40
N TYR A 68 1.32 -11.66 1.93
CA TYR A 68 0.95 -12.99 1.46
C TYR A 68 1.66 -13.38 0.15
N GLN A 69 2.17 -12.40 -0.58
CA GLN A 69 3.04 -12.67 -1.74
C GLN A 69 4.51 -12.83 -1.33
N GLY A 70 4.79 -12.86 -0.03
CA GLY A 70 6.13 -13.12 0.49
C GLY A 70 6.98 -11.89 0.71
N VAL A 71 6.39 -10.69 0.74
CA VAL A 71 7.15 -9.45 0.84
C VAL A 71 6.57 -8.55 1.94
N ASP A 72 7.42 -8.14 2.87
CA ASP A 72 7.08 -7.11 3.85
C ASP A 72 7.43 -5.74 3.28
N LEU A 73 6.41 -4.98 2.92
CA LEU A 73 6.60 -3.60 2.48
C LEU A 73 6.63 -2.68 3.69
N LYS A 74 7.67 -1.86 3.79
CA LYS A 74 7.86 -0.99 4.95
C LYS A 74 8.04 0.46 4.52
N ILE A 75 7.39 1.37 5.25
CA ILE A 75 7.61 2.79 5.08
C ILE A 75 8.99 3.13 5.62
N GLY A 76 9.78 3.84 4.83
CA GLY A 76 11.12 4.26 5.23
C GLY A 76 11.21 5.78 5.33
N GLN A 77 12.37 6.26 5.77
CA GLN A 77 12.60 7.70 5.88
C GLN A 77 12.61 8.40 4.53
N THR A 78 12.93 7.65 3.48
CA THR A 78 13.01 8.20 2.12
C THR A 78 11.72 8.01 1.33
N THR A 79 10.69 7.42 1.94
CA THR A 79 9.40 7.24 1.26
C THR A 79 8.80 8.60 0.90
N LEU A 80 8.46 8.77 -0.37
CA LEU A 80 7.85 10.01 -0.85
C LEU A 80 6.34 9.96 -0.68
N TRP A 81 5.73 11.09 -0.39
CA TRP A 81 4.29 11.20 -0.21
C TRP A 81 3.72 12.19 -1.21
N SER A 82 2.66 11.78 -1.93
CA SER A 82 2.08 12.59 -3.00
C SER A 82 0.56 12.69 -2.82
N GLY A 83 0.07 13.92 -2.64
CA GLY A 83 -1.37 14.16 -2.50
C GLY A 83 -1.98 13.59 -1.22
N VAL A 84 -1.17 13.36 -0.20
CA VAL A 84 -1.62 12.80 1.09
C VAL A 84 -1.57 13.89 2.15
N ALA A 85 -2.72 14.18 2.76
CA ALA A 85 -2.80 15.18 3.82
C ALA A 85 -1.98 14.75 5.04
N PRO A 86 -1.43 15.71 5.82
CA PRO A 86 -0.56 15.37 6.96
C PRO A 86 -1.21 14.45 7.99
N ASP A 87 -2.49 14.63 8.28
CA ASP A 87 -3.19 13.78 9.24
C ASP A 87 -3.38 12.36 8.70
N LEU A 88 -3.65 12.23 7.41
CA LEU A 88 -3.75 10.92 6.79
C LEU A 88 -2.38 10.23 6.75
N ARG A 89 -1.33 10.97 6.42
CA ARG A 89 0.02 10.43 6.44
C ARG A 89 0.36 9.88 7.84
N GLN A 90 0.04 10.65 8.88
CA GLN A 90 0.30 10.21 10.25
C GLN A 90 -0.49 8.93 10.57
N ALA A 91 -1.75 8.86 10.15
CA ALA A 91 -2.58 7.68 10.39
C ALA A 91 -2.00 6.45 9.67
N ILE A 92 -1.51 6.61 8.45
CA ILE A 92 -0.89 5.51 7.70
C ILE A 92 0.41 5.08 8.37
N GLU A 93 1.24 6.03 8.79
CA GLU A 93 2.49 5.72 9.49
C GLU A 93 2.23 4.98 10.80
N ASP A 94 1.22 5.40 11.54
CA ASP A 94 0.84 4.74 12.80
C ASP A 94 0.37 3.31 12.53
N SER A 95 -0.40 3.11 11.45
CA SER A 95 -0.92 1.78 11.13
C SER A 95 0.20 0.83 10.68
N SER A 96 1.27 1.35 10.09
CA SER A 96 2.37 0.53 9.61
C SER A 96 3.20 -0.09 10.74
N GLY A 97 3.07 0.44 11.95
CA GLY A 97 3.72 -0.14 13.13
C GLY A 97 3.03 -1.38 13.65
N LEU A 98 1.84 -1.71 13.14
CA LEU A 98 1.08 -2.87 13.53
C LEU A 98 1.20 -3.94 12.43
N SER A 99 1.10 -5.22 12.82
CA SER A 99 1.05 -6.28 11.82
C SER A 99 -0.25 -6.17 11.05
N PRO A 100 -0.21 -5.98 9.72
CA PRO A 100 -1.44 -5.74 8.95
C PRO A 100 -2.39 -6.94 8.93
N CYS A 101 -1.88 -8.13 9.18
CA CYS A 101 -2.68 -9.36 9.14
C CYS A 101 -2.84 -9.99 10.52
N ALA A 102 -2.51 -9.28 11.59
CA ALA A 102 -2.39 -9.89 12.92
C ALA A 102 -3.74 -10.24 13.55
N GLU A 103 -4.78 -9.55 13.18
CA GLU A 103 -6.10 -9.69 13.78
C GLU A 103 -6.86 -10.91 13.26
N ILE A 104 -6.32 -11.60 12.32
CA ILE A 104 -7.00 -12.75 11.70
C ILE A 104 -6.81 -14.03 12.49
#